data_6b98328f4ba0d5a14077a54b7354bd58
#
_entry.id   6b98328f4ba0d5a14077a54b7354bd58
#
_cell.length_a   1.000
_cell.length_b   1.000
_cell.length_c   1.000
_cell.angle_alpha   90.00
_cell.angle_beta   90.00
_cell.angle_gamma   90.00
#
_symmetry.space_group_name_H-M   'P 1'
#
loop_
_entity.id
_entity.type
_entity.pdbx_description
1 polymer ?
#
loop_
_entity_poly.entity_id
_entity_poly.type
_entity_poly.pdbx_seq_one_letter_code
_entity_poly.pdbx_strand_id
1 'polypeptide(L)'
;DAGSGEMIEKGLRYGENPGQEAALYELVQGNLILGACQFIEAGSGLVSAISEEDMLQSGKHPGKINLTDVDNALNIMKYLDAGPASVIVKHNNPCGVAYGTTLVEAYEKADMADRIAAFGGCALFNRPVDKATAERISENYLEVVAAPDYEAGSVEILSKRANLRIVRVPGMDRIAQFTGKRFVDFKSLIDGGFIVQQSPLNRIKSIKDFQLAVAEYQGKTYAIERKPTAQEYRDLMFGWQVEQGVTSNSVIYVKDGVTVGIGTGEQDRVGVAEIGIFKAYSKYADALCFKRYG
;
A
#
# COMPACT_ATOMS: atom_id res chain seq x y z
N ASP A 1 17.84 -22.14 6.35
CA ASP A 1 16.77 -22.83 7.08
C ASP A 1 17.15 -22.95 8.56
N ALA A 2 16.33 -22.37 9.44
CA ALA A 2 16.58 -22.39 10.89
C ALA A 2 16.46 -23.81 11.50
N GLY A 3 15.83 -24.76 10.81
CA GLY A 3 15.65 -26.14 11.28
C GLY A 3 16.77 -27.09 10.92
N SER A 4 17.40 -26.91 9.75
CA SER A 4 18.49 -27.79 9.24
C SER A 4 19.87 -27.18 9.37
N GLY A 5 19.97 -25.88 9.58
CA GLY A 5 21.23 -25.13 9.50
C GLY A 5 21.79 -24.98 8.08
N GLU A 6 21.05 -25.45 7.07
CA GLU A 6 21.44 -25.25 5.67
C GLU A 6 21.06 -23.87 5.18
N MET A 7 21.98 -23.22 4.47
CA MET A 7 21.71 -21.99 3.74
C MET A 7 20.98 -22.35 2.45
N ILE A 8 19.68 -22.11 2.41
CA ILE A 8 18.90 -22.21 1.17
C ILE A 8 19.00 -20.86 0.47
N GLU A 9 19.43 -20.85 -0.79
CA GLU A 9 19.46 -19.64 -1.63
C GLU A 9 18.05 -19.16 -1.99
N LYS A 10 17.33 -18.59 -1.03
CA LYS A 10 16.16 -17.73 -1.26
C LYS A 10 16.53 -16.26 -1.09
N GLY A 11 17.67 -15.86 -1.60
CA GLY A 11 18.13 -14.49 -1.57
C GLY A 11 17.25 -13.58 -2.41
N LEU A 12 17.00 -12.37 -1.93
CA LEU A 12 16.46 -11.30 -2.75
C LEU A 12 17.58 -10.76 -3.67
N ARG A 13 17.21 -10.10 -4.76
CA ARG A 13 18.18 -9.53 -5.70
C ARG A 13 19.18 -8.60 -5.01
N TYR A 14 18.71 -7.78 -4.07
CA TYR A 14 19.47 -6.92 -3.14
C TYR A 14 18.51 -6.36 -2.08
N GLY A 15 19.06 -5.74 -1.04
CA GLY A 15 18.29 -5.04 -0.03
C GLY A 15 17.75 -3.71 -0.53
N GLU A 16 17.94 -2.65 0.23
CA GLU A 16 17.51 -1.30 -0.16
C GLU A 16 18.38 -0.71 -1.28
N ASN A 17 19.66 -1.02 -1.26
CA ASN A 17 20.63 -0.59 -2.27
C ASN A 17 21.40 -1.79 -2.86
N PRO A 18 21.96 -1.67 -4.10
CA PRO A 18 22.57 -2.80 -4.81
C PRO A 18 23.72 -3.50 -4.09
N GLY A 19 24.39 -2.88 -3.14
CA GLY A 19 25.48 -3.50 -2.37
C GLY A 19 25.03 -4.23 -1.11
N GLN A 20 23.75 -4.33 -0.82
CA GLN A 20 23.20 -4.93 0.38
C GLN A 20 22.61 -6.31 0.10
N GLU A 21 23.14 -7.35 0.75
CA GLU A 21 22.53 -8.67 0.73
C GLU A 21 21.20 -8.65 1.49
N ALA A 22 20.21 -9.41 1.01
CA ALA A 22 18.90 -9.52 1.61
C ALA A 22 18.28 -10.88 1.38
N ALA A 23 17.42 -11.31 2.30
CA ALA A 23 16.64 -12.52 2.19
C ALA A 23 15.23 -12.32 2.78
N LEU A 24 14.26 -13.05 2.23
CA LEU A 24 12.93 -13.18 2.80
C LEU A 24 12.88 -14.41 3.69
N TYR A 25 12.36 -14.24 4.90
CA TYR A 25 12.17 -15.33 5.84
C TYR A 25 10.69 -15.67 5.96
N GLU A 26 10.38 -16.93 5.77
CA GLU A 26 9.04 -17.48 5.95
C GLU A 26 8.76 -17.74 7.43
N LEU A 27 7.49 -17.65 7.85
CA LEU A 27 7.04 -18.02 9.19
C LEU A 27 6.92 -19.54 9.29
N VAL A 28 7.89 -20.20 9.89
CA VAL A 28 7.91 -21.67 10.03
C VAL A 28 7.10 -22.13 11.25
N GLN A 29 7.17 -21.41 12.36
CA GLN A 29 6.48 -21.73 13.62
C GLN A 29 5.57 -20.58 14.12
N GLY A 30 5.24 -19.64 13.23
CA GLY A 30 4.53 -18.44 13.55
C GLY A 30 5.45 -17.25 13.88
N ASN A 31 4.86 -16.13 14.24
CA ASN A 31 5.57 -14.92 14.58
C ASN A 31 5.89 -14.80 16.08
N LEU A 32 6.77 -13.89 16.43
CA LEU A 32 7.02 -13.51 17.82
C LEU A 32 5.79 -12.80 18.41
N ILE A 33 5.65 -12.90 19.74
CA ILE A 33 4.59 -12.24 20.50
C ILE A 33 5.22 -11.23 21.46
N LEU A 34 4.67 -10.01 21.49
CA LEU A 34 5.01 -8.99 22.46
C LEU A 34 3.72 -8.32 22.96
N GLY A 35 3.41 -8.50 24.23
CA GLY A 35 2.20 -7.93 24.85
C GLY A 35 0.91 -8.33 24.11
N ALA A 36 0.20 -7.37 23.54
CA ALA A 36 -1.07 -7.59 22.84
C ALA A 36 -0.91 -8.00 21.35
N CYS A 37 0.31 -8.33 20.89
CA CYS A 37 0.51 -8.83 19.53
C CYS A 37 -0.19 -10.18 19.34
N GLN A 38 -0.73 -10.37 18.14
CA GLN A 38 -1.40 -11.61 17.77
C GLN A 38 -0.39 -12.62 17.23
N PHE A 39 -0.59 -13.90 17.57
CA PHE A 39 0.12 -15.00 16.92
C PHE A 39 -0.47 -15.23 15.52
N ILE A 40 0.40 -15.46 14.53
CA ILE A 40 0.03 -15.85 13.17
C ILE A 40 0.60 -17.24 12.94
N GLU A 41 -0.27 -18.17 12.58
CA GLU A 41 0.14 -19.53 12.24
C GLU A 41 1.00 -19.54 10.97
N ALA A 42 1.96 -20.47 10.94
CA ALA A 42 2.79 -20.71 9.76
C ALA A 42 1.92 -20.97 8.51
N GLY A 43 2.33 -20.48 7.37
CA GLY A 43 1.57 -20.57 6.11
C GLY A 43 0.35 -19.64 6.00
N SER A 44 0.04 -18.88 7.06
CA SER A 44 -1.05 -17.88 7.04
C SER A 44 -0.58 -16.48 6.68
N GLY A 45 0.68 -16.31 6.27
CA GLY A 45 1.26 -15.04 5.84
C GLY A 45 0.67 -14.52 4.52
N LEU A 46 1.01 -13.29 4.21
CA LEU A 46 0.72 -12.66 2.92
C LEU A 46 2.02 -12.61 2.08
N VAL A 47 2.81 -11.55 2.21
CA VAL A 47 4.08 -11.43 1.47
C VAL A 47 5.07 -12.53 1.86
N SER A 48 5.16 -12.86 3.15
CA SER A 48 6.07 -13.92 3.62
C SER A 48 5.71 -15.32 3.12
N ALA A 49 4.47 -15.54 2.68
CA ALA A 49 3.98 -16.80 2.14
C ALA A 49 4.06 -16.89 0.60
N ILE A 50 4.54 -15.84 -0.08
CA ILE A 50 4.74 -15.87 -1.54
C ILE A 50 5.79 -16.94 -1.86
N SER A 51 5.39 -17.95 -2.64
CA SER A 51 6.23 -19.03 -3.12
C SER A 51 6.78 -18.74 -4.52
N GLU A 52 7.64 -19.62 -5.05
CA GLU A 52 8.09 -19.55 -6.44
C GLU A 52 6.91 -19.71 -7.44
N GLU A 53 5.90 -20.50 -7.09
CA GLU A 53 4.71 -20.71 -7.92
C GLU A 53 3.81 -19.45 -7.96
N ASP A 54 3.92 -18.58 -6.95
CA ASP A 54 3.18 -17.34 -6.88
C ASP A 54 3.87 -16.20 -7.65
N MET A 55 5.14 -16.39 -8.02
CA MET A 55 5.89 -15.51 -8.90
C MET A 55 5.61 -15.88 -10.36
N LEU A 56 4.43 -15.49 -10.89
CA LEU A 56 3.98 -15.83 -12.25
C LEU A 56 4.93 -15.29 -13.32
N GLN A 57 5.65 -14.22 -13.02
CA GLN A 57 6.82 -13.76 -13.72
C GLN A 57 7.79 -13.10 -12.72
N SER A 58 9.01 -13.60 -12.66
CA SER A 58 10.03 -13.05 -11.75
C SER A 58 10.67 -11.76 -12.26
N GLY A 59 10.66 -11.52 -13.57
CA GLY A 59 11.34 -10.39 -14.19
C GLY A 59 12.84 -10.42 -13.92
N LYS A 60 13.32 -9.30 -13.41
CA LYS A 60 14.58 -9.28 -12.63
C LYS A 60 14.18 -9.66 -11.21
N HIS A 61 14.62 -10.75 -10.66
CA HIS A 61 14.25 -11.25 -9.34
C HIS A 61 13.94 -10.12 -8.33
N PRO A 62 12.89 -10.19 -7.50
CA PRO A 62 12.48 -9.09 -6.65
C PRO A 62 13.56 -8.69 -5.64
N GLY A 63 13.75 -7.41 -5.44
CA GLY A 63 14.54 -6.85 -4.37
C GLY A 63 13.69 -6.60 -3.11
N LYS A 64 14.35 -6.24 -2.00
CA LYS A 64 13.68 -5.88 -0.74
C LYS A 64 12.59 -4.82 -0.95
N ILE A 65 12.89 -3.76 -1.70
CA ILE A 65 11.97 -2.65 -1.97
C ILE A 65 10.69 -3.15 -2.65
N ASN A 66 10.81 -4.05 -3.64
CA ASN A 66 9.63 -4.59 -4.33
C ASN A 66 8.67 -5.30 -3.36
N LEU A 67 9.21 -6.12 -2.44
CA LEU A 67 8.40 -6.85 -1.46
C LEU A 67 7.84 -5.94 -0.37
N THR A 68 8.59 -4.95 0.10
CA THR A 68 8.08 -4.00 1.09
C THR A 68 7.04 -3.05 0.50
N ASP A 69 7.12 -2.73 -0.80
CA ASP A 69 6.08 -1.98 -1.48
C ASP A 69 4.78 -2.80 -1.59
N VAL A 70 4.86 -4.10 -1.90
CA VAL A 70 3.70 -5.02 -1.86
C VAL A 70 3.13 -5.08 -0.44
N ASP A 71 3.97 -5.23 0.59
CA ASP A 71 3.54 -5.33 1.99
C ASP A 71 2.83 -4.06 2.45
N ASN A 72 3.35 -2.88 2.14
CA ASN A 72 2.68 -1.63 2.49
C ASN A 72 1.40 -1.40 1.67
N ALA A 73 1.38 -1.81 0.40
CA ALA A 73 0.14 -1.79 -0.38
C ALA A 73 -0.94 -2.69 0.25
N LEU A 74 -0.57 -3.87 0.76
CA LEU A 74 -1.47 -4.76 1.51
C LEU A 74 -1.90 -4.14 2.84
N ASN A 75 -1.01 -3.42 3.53
CA ASN A 75 -1.33 -2.71 4.77
C ASN A 75 -2.43 -1.65 4.57
N ILE A 76 -2.48 -1.01 3.41
CA ILE A 76 -3.57 -0.12 3.01
C ILE A 76 -4.79 -0.94 2.55
N MET A 77 -4.58 -1.89 1.64
CA MET A 77 -5.64 -2.66 0.97
C MET A 77 -6.52 -3.44 1.95
N LYS A 78 -5.99 -3.89 3.08
CA LYS A 78 -6.78 -4.64 4.09
C LYS A 78 -8.00 -3.89 4.64
N TYR A 79 -8.06 -2.57 4.43
CA TYR A 79 -9.19 -1.73 4.82
C TYR A 79 -10.12 -1.37 3.64
N LEU A 80 -9.72 -1.66 2.41
CA LEU A 80 -10.43 -1.24 1.20
C LEU A 80 -11.34 -2.36 0.67
N ASP A 81 -12.55 -2.46 1.23
CA ASP A 81 -13.53 -3.51 0.92
C ASP A 81 -14.78 -3.03 0.18
N ALA A 82 -14.98 -1.72 0.03
CA ALA A 82 -16.21 -1.14 -0.52
C ALA A 82 -16.42 -1.38 -2.02
N GLY A 83 -15.39 -1.82 -2.75
CA GLY A 83 -15.46 -2.06 -4.20
C GLY A 83 -14.11 -2.45 -4.79
N PRO A 84 -14.01 -2.54 -6.14
CA PRO A 84 -12.72 -2.69 -6.80
C PRO A 84 -11.78 -1.56 -6.41
N ALA A 85 -10.55 -1.91 -6.01
CA ALA A 85 -9.57 -0.94 -5.52
C ALA A 85 -8.18 -1.22 -6.08
N SER A 86 -7.42 -0.15 -6.27
CA SER A 86 -6.01 -0.17 -6.63
C SER A 86 -5.20 0.69 -5.67
N VAL A 87 -4.06 0.16 -5.22
CA VAL A 87 -3.07 0.85 -4.40
C VAL A 87 -1.75 0.83 -5.14
N ILE A 88 -1.21 2.00 -5.46
CA ILE A 88 0.11 2.12 -6.09
C ILE A 88 1.09 2.66 -5.06
N VAL A 89 2.14 1.89 -4.78
CA VAL A 89 3.18 2.20 -3.79
C VAL A 89 4.53 2.30 -4.47
N LYS A 90 5.34 3.23 -4.03
CA LYS A 90 6.75 3.34 -4.41
C LYS A 90 7.57 3.83 -3.23
N HIS A 91 8.70 3.18 -2.95
CA HIS A 91 9.54 3.50 -1.80
C HIS A 91 8.77 3.49 -0.48
N ASN A 92 7.91 2.48 -0.33
CA ASN A 92 7.11 2.23 0.86
C ASN A 92 6.11 3.35 1.24
N ASN A 93 5.69 4.16 0.26
CA ASN A 93 4.63 5.15 0.42
C ASN A 93 3.67 5.12 -0.76
N PRO A 94 2.37 5.36 -0.57
CA PRO A 94 1.42 5.39 -1.66
C PRO A 94 1.64 6.60 -2.58
N CYS A 95 1.65 6.34 -3.88
CA CYS A 95 1.59 7.36 -4.93
C CYS A 95 0.15 7.74 -5.24
N GLY A 96 -0.72 6.75 -5.28
CA GLY A 96 -2.13 6.90 -5.53
C GLY A 96 -2.93 5.69 -5.07
N VAL A 97 -4.12 5.95 -4.54
CA VAL A 97 -5.07 4.94 -4.10
C VAL A 97 -6.45 5.33 -4.56
N ALA A 98 -7.20 4.39 -5.11
CA ALA A 98 -8.55 4.68 -5.60
C ALA A 98 -9.47 3.47 -5.55
N TYR A 99 -10.76 3.77 -5.36
CA TYR A 99 -11.86 2.89 -5.75
C TYR A 99 -12.30 3.16 -7.19
N GLY A 100 -12.82 2.14 -7.84
CA GLY A 100 -13.49 2.23 -9.13
C GLY A 100 -14.77 1.38 -9.16
N THR A 101 -15.58 1.55 -10.20
CA THR A 101 -16.69 0.66 -10.51
C THR A 101 -16.19 -0.65 -11.15
N THR A 102 -15.03 -0.56 -11.80
CA THR A 102 -14.26 -1.68 -12.35
C THR A 102 -12.81 -1.61 -11.85
N LEU A 103 -12.06 -2.70 -12.03
CA LEU A 103 -10.66 -2.74 -11.61
C LEU A 103 -9.80 -1.81 -12.47
N VAL A 104 -10.07 -1.75 -13.76
CA VAL A 104 -9.36 -0.84 -14.68
C VAL A 104 -9.59 0.63 -14.29
N GLU A 105 -10.82 1.01 -13.95
CA GLU A 105 -11.12 2.37 -13.48
C GLU A 105 -10.39 2.69 -12.16
N ALA A 106 -10.36 1.74 -11.21
CA ALA A 106 -9.62 1.91 -9.96
C ALA A 106 -8.13 2.16 -10.23
N TYR A 107 -7.54 1.38 -11.15
CA TYR A 107 -6.14 1.57 -11.55
C TYR A 107 -5.90 2.93 -12.21
N GLU A 108 -6.73 3.30 -13.18
CA GLU A 108 -6.60 4.60 -13.87
C GLU A 108 -6.66 5.78 -12.91
N LYS A 109 -7.59 5.76 -11.96
CA LYS A 109 -7.71 6.80 -10.95
C LYS A 109 -6.51 6.85 -10.02
N ALA A 110 -6.03 5.68 -9.56
CA ALA A 110 -4.85 5.59 -8.70
C ALA A 110 -3.58 6.06 -9.43
N ASP A 111 -3.39 5.68 -10.69
CA ASP A 111 -2.27 6.10 -11.52
C ASP A 111 -2.30 7.62 -11.78
N MET A 112 -3.45 8.15 -12.14
CA MET A 112 -3.62 9.59 -12.42
C MET A 112 -3.55 10.48 -11.19
N ALA A 113 -3.63 9.94 -9.98
CA ALA A 113 -3.42 10.69 -8.74
C ALA A 113 -2.00 11.29 -8.66
N ASP A 114 -0.98 10.52 -9.06
CA ASP A 114 0.40 10.99 -9.26
C ASP A 114 1.15 10.03 -10.22
N ARG A 115 0.82 10.07 -11.51
CA ARG A 115 1.39 9.17 -12.52
C ARG A 115 2.92 9.26 -12.65
N ILE A 116 3.49 10.41 -12.30
CA ILE A 116 4.94 10.63 -12.35
C ILE A 116 5.61 9.84 -11.21
N ALA A 117 5.04 9.88 -10.01
CA ALA A 117 5.54 9.08 -8.89
C ALA A 117 5.24 7.58 -9.07
N ALA A 118 4.09 7.24 -9.66
CA ALA A 118 3.68 5.85 -9.92
C ALA A 118 4.61 5.10 -10.88
N PHE A 119 5.31 5.83 -11.75
CA PHE A 119 6.27 5.25 -12.69
C PHE A 119 7.35 4.43 -11.96
N GLY A 120 7.43 3.14 -12.26
CA GLY A 120 8.35 2.20 -11.63
C GLY A 120 7.91 1.74 -10.23
N GLY A 121 6.67 1.97 -9.85
CA GLY A 121 6.09 1.52 -8.58
C GLY A 121 5.55 0.09 -8.62
N CYS A 122 4.92 -0.27 -7.52
CA CYS A 122 4.15 -1.49 -7.31
C CYS A 122 2.65 -1.17 -7.33
N ALA A 123 1.86 -1.84 -8.17
CA ALA A 123 0.40 -1.76 -8.16
C ALA A 123 -0.19 -3.03 -7.55
N LEU A 124 -1.00 -2.87 -6.51
CA LEU A 124 -1.75 -3.94 -5.85
C LEU A 124 -3.26 -3.78 -6.10
N PHE A 125 -3.92 -4.90 -6.32
CA PHE A 125 -5.36 -5.00 -6.61
C PHE A 125 -6.06 -5.91 -5.61
N ASN A 126 -7.32 -5.61 -5.28
CA ASN A 126 -8.12 -6.44 -4.38
C ASN A 126 -9.04 -7.45 -5.10
N ARG A 127 -8.94 -7.55 -6.41
CA ARG A 127 -9.67 -8.50 -7.26
C ARG A 127 -8.70 -9.14 -8.26
N PRO A 128 -9.03 -10.29 -8.86
CA PRO A 128 -8.25 -10.84 -9.97
C PRO A 128 -8.08 -9.81 -11.09
N VAL A 129 -6.88 -9.70 -11.62
CA VAL A 129 -6.58 -8.79 -12.73
C VAL A 129 -7.18 -9.34 -14.01
N ASP A 130 -8.15 -8.63 -14.58
CA ASP A 130 -8.77 -8.92 -15.86
C ASP A 130 -7.93 -8.41 -17.05
N LYS A 131 -8.32 -8.78 -18.28
CA LYS A 131 -7.61 -8.37 -19.50
C LYS A 131 -7.59 -6.86 -19.68
N ALA A 132 -8.71 -6.17 -19.45
CA ALA A 132 -8.80 -4.73 -19.63
C ALA A 132 -7.85 -4.00 -18.67
N THR A 133 -7.78 -4.46 -17.44
CA THR A 133 -6.84 -3.93 -16.43
C THR A 133 -5.39 -4.22 -16.83
N ALA A 134 -5.09 -5.44 -17.31
CA ALA A 134 -3.75 -5.81 -17.77
C ALA A 134 -3.30 -4.97 -18.98
N GLU A 135 -4.18 -4.74 -19.94
CA GLU A 135 -3.92 -3.88 -21.10
C GLU A 135 -3.59 -2.45 -20.65
N ARG A 136 -4.40 -1.88 -19.76
CA ARG A 136 -4.19 -0.53 -19.24
C ARG A 136 -2.90 -0.40 -18.44
N ILE A 137 -2.56 -1.39 -17.61
CA ILE A 137 -1.29 -1.45 -16.88
C ILE A 137 -0.11 -1.47 -17.87
N SER A 138 -0.23 -2.20 -18.99
CA SER A 138 0.83 -2.35 -19.99
C SER A 138 1.20 -1.06 -20.71
N GLU A 139 0.36 -0.03 -20.66
CA GLU A 139 0.69 1.30 -21.20
C GLU A 139 1.71 2.04 -20.33
N ASN A 140 1.81 1.69 -19.04
CA ASN A 140 2.69 2.32 -18.06
C ASN A 140 3.89 1.43 -17.70
N TYR A 141 4.91 2.02 -17.11
CA TYR A 141 6.03 1.28 -16.53
C TYR A 141 5.81 1.07 -15.04
N LEU A 142 5.62 -0.20 -14.65
CA LEU A 142 5.63 -0.65 -13.26
C LEU A 142 6.73 -1.68 -13.05
N GLU A 143 7.21 -1.82 -11.83
CA GLU A 143 8.16 -2.86 -11.46
C GLU A 143 7.47 -4.11 -10.90
N VAL A 144 6.32 -3.93 -10.26
CA VAL A 144 5.53 -5.01 -9.66
C VAL A 144 4.05 -4.81 -9.95
N VAL A 145 3.37 -5.89 -10.30
CA VAL A 145 1.91 -6.00 -10.26
C VAL A 145 1.58 -7.16 -9.34
N ALA A 146 0.77 -6.90 -8.33
CA ALA A 146 0.36 -7.88 -7.32
C ALA A 146 -1.17 -7.94 -7.20
N ALA A 147 -1.72 -9.14 -7.10
CA ALA A 147 -3.16 -9.37 -7.02
C ALA A 147 -3.47 -10.72 -6.35
N PRO A 148 -4.73 -10.96 -5.90
CA PRO A 148 -5.13 -12.27 -5.42
C PRO A 148 -5.04 -13.35 -6.51
N ASP A 149 -5.29 -13.00 -7.76
CA ASP A 149 -5.20 -13.89 -8.92
C ASP A 149 -5.22 -13.09 -10.23
N TYR A 150 -5.16 -13.79 -11.36
CA TYR A 150 -5.14 -13.23 -12.72
C TYR A 150 -6.09 -14.01 -13.62
N GLU A 151 -6.94 -13.32 -14.35
CA GLU A 151 -7.81 -13.96 -15.33
C GLU A 151 -7.00 -14.45 -16.55
N ALA A 152 -7.56 -15.41 -17.28
CA ALA A 152 -6.92 -15.99 -18.47
C ALA A 152 -6.54 -14.91 -19.48
N GLY A 153 -5.29 -14.89 -19.92
CA GLY A 153 -4.73 -13.95 -20.88
C GLY A 153 -4.16 -12.66 -20.28
N SER A 154 -4.40 -12.38 -18.98
CA SER A 154 -3.88 -11.17 -18.32
C SER A 154 -2.39 -11.26 -18.08
N VAL A 155 -1.90 -12.43 -17.67
CA VAL A 155 -0.45 -12.69 -17.46
C VAL A 155 0.30 -12.54 -18.76
N GLU A 156 -0.21 -13.07 -19.86
CA GLU A 156 0.40 -12.99 -21.19
C GLU A 156 0.52 -11.55 -21.68
N ILE A 157 -0.48 -10.70 -21.37
CA ILE A 157 -0.44 -9.27 -21.70
C ILE A 157 0.66 -8.58 -20.91
N LEU A 158 0.69 -8.78 -19.60
CA LEU A 158 1.65 -8.16 -18.67
C LEU A 158 3.08 -8.64 -18.94
N SER A 159 3.25 -9.92 -19.28
CA SER A 159 4.56 -10.56 -19.53
C SER A 159 5.30 -10.02 -20.76
N LYS A 160 4.64 -9.25 -21.63
CA LYS A 160 5.32 -8.51 -22.70
C LYS A 160 6.41 -7.58 -22.17
N ARG A 161 6.30 -7.16 -20.92
CA ARG A 161 7.35 -6.43 -20.20
C ARG A 161 8.21 -7.39 -19.38
N ALA A 162 9.30 -7.85 -19.96
CA ALA A 162 10.20 -8.88 -19.40
C ALA A 162 10.74 -8.57 -17.99
N ASN A 163 10.84 -7.30 -17.62
CA ASN A 163 11.36 -6.88 -16.30
C ASN A 163 10.26 -6.73 -15.21
N LEU A 164 8.97 -6.84 -15.57
CA LEU A 164 7.87 -6.76 -14.63
C LEU A 164 7.83 -8.01 -13.74
N ARG A 165 7.61 -7.83 -12.44
CA ARG A 165 7.29 -8.93 -11.52
C ARG A 165 5.77 -9.04 -11.43
N ILE A 166 5.24 -10.21 -11.77
CA ILE A 166 3.81 -10.51 -11.70
C ILE A 166 3.63 -11.47 -10.53
N VAL A 167 2.97 -11.00 -9.48
CA VAL A 167 2.92 -11.68 -8.19
C VAL A 167 1.49 -12.02 -7.83
N ARG A 168 1.20 -13.30 -7.61
CA ARG A 168 -0.02 -13.72 -6.93
C ARG A 168 0.24 -13.67 -5.42
N VAL A 169 -0.60 -12.96 -4.67
CA VAL A 169 -0.48 -12.87 -3.22
C VAL A 169 -1.41 -13.89 -2.57
N PRO A 170 -0.87 -14.95 -1.95
CA PRO A 170 -1.68 -15.95 -1.29
C PRO A 170 -2.42 -15.33 -0.09
N GLY A 171 -3.60 -15.85 0.23
CA GLY A 171 -4.37 -15.46 1.40
C GLY A 171 -5.00 -14.07 1.34
N MET A 172 -5.05 -13.39 0.21
CA MET A 172 -5.75 -12.10 0.08
C MET A 172 -7.26 -12.21 0.35
N ASP A 173 -7.86 -13.36 0.20
CA ASP A 173 -9.24 -13.65 0.62
C ASP A 173 -9.43 -13.48 2.15
N ARG A 174 -8.36 -13.58 2.91
CA ARG A 174 -8.34 -13.44 4.37
C ARG A 174 -7.76 -12.11 4.84
N ILE A 175 -7.46 -11.18 3.95
CA ILE A 175 -6.75 -9.92 4.28
C ILE A 175 -7.48 -9.12 5.37
N ALA A 176 -8.81 -9.16 5.41
CA ALA A 176 -9.61 -8.50 6.43
C ALA A 176 -9.31 -8.98 7.87
N GLN A 177 -8.81 -10.21 8.05
CA GLN A 177 -8.43 -10.73 9.36
C GLN A 177 -7.25 -9.97 10.01
N PHE A 178 -6.48 -9.22 9.19
CA PHE A 178 -5.33 -8.44 9.66
C PHE A 178 -5.73 -7.02 10.13
N THR A 179 -6.96 -6.57 9.92
CA THR A 179 -7.38 -5.20 10.26
C THR A 179 -7.43 -4.87 11.75
N GLY A 180 -7.69 -5.87 12.60
CA GLY A 180 -7.80 -5.68 14.05
C GLY A 180 -6.62 -6.23 14.84
N LYS A 181 -5.54 -6.64 14.16
CA LYS A 181 -4.42 -7.33 14.78
C LYS A 181 -3.20 -6.43 14.92
N ARG A 182 -2.45 -6.64 15.98
CA ARG A 182 -1.11 -6.09 16.19
C ARG A 182 -0.06 -7.16 15.94
N PHE A 183 1.02 -6.77 15.32
CA PHE A 183 2.19 -7.60 15.07
C PHE A 183 3.42 -7.01 15.74
N VAL A 184 4.45 -7.81 15.85
CA VAL A 184 5.77 -7.33 16.29
C VAL A 184 6.41 -6.58 15.13
N ASP A 185 6.88 -5.38 15.41
CA ASP A 185 7.63 -4.53 14.50
C ASP A 185 9.06 -4.35 15.00
N PHE A 186 10.04 -4.37 14.11
CA PHE A 186 11.46 -4.34 14.40
C PHE A 186 12.11 -3.12 13.76
N LYS A 187 12.90 -2.40 14.56
CA LYS A 187 13.78 -1.35 14.07
C LYS A 187 15.22 -1.68 14.42
N SER A 188 16.06 -1.91 13.42
CA SER A 188 17.51 -2.07 13.61
C SER A 188 18.17 -0.75 14.02
N LEU A 189 19.17 -0.85 14.90
CA LEU A 189 20.00 0.25 15.35
C LEU A 189 21.36 0.19 14.65
N ILE A 190 22.07 1.32 14.64
CA ILE A 190 23.37 1.46 13.94
C ILE A 190 24.47 0.58 14.54
N ASP A 191 24.35 0.24 15.81
CA ASP A 191 25.29 -0.60 16.56
C ASP A 191 25.00 -2.11 16.47
N GLY A 192 24.04 -2.50 15.63
CA GLY A 192 23.60 -3.88 15.49
C GLY A 192 22.53 -4.33 16.48
N GLY A 193 22.17 -3.50 17.46
CA GLY A 193 21.00 -3.71 18.31
C GLY A 193 19.69 -3.51 17.57
N PHE A 194 18.56 -3.81 18.21
CA PHE A 194 17.24 -3.58 17.63
C PHE A 194 16.18 -3.23 18.69
N ILE A 195 15.25 -2.40 18.29
CA ILE A 195 14.04 -2.08 19.07
C ILE A 195 12.92 -2.98 18.59
N VAL A 196 12.18 -3.54 19.54
CA VAL A 196 10.98 -4.36 19.28
C VAL A 196 9.80 -3.59 19.82
N GLN A 197 8.77 -3.41 18.98
CA GLN A 197 7.55 -2.72 19.37
C GLN A 197 6.31 -3.44 18.83
N GLN A 198 5.14 -3.06 19.34
CA GLN A 198 3.87 -3.45 18.75
C GLN A 198 3.59 -2.58 17.53
N SER A 199 3.08 -3.17 16.45
CA SER A 199 2.59 -2.41 15.31
C SER A 199 1.43 -1.47 15.71
N PRO A 200 1.18 -0.38 14.98
CA PRO A 200 0.01 0.46 15.23
C PRO A 200 -1.28 -0.34 15.09
N LEU A 201 -2.32 0.13 15.76
CA LEU A 201 -3.66 -0.43 15.65
C LEU A 201 -4.64 0.67 15.24
N ASN A 202 -5.26 0.50 14.07
CA ASN A 202 -6.34 1.39 13.65
C ASN A 202 -7.58 1.16 14.53
N ARG A 203 -8.00 2.19 15.25
CA ARG A 203 -9.18 2.17 16.12
C ARG A 203 -10.44 2.73 15.45
N ILE A 204 -10.28 3.49 14.37
CA ILE A 204 -11.40 4.03 13.59
C ILE A 204 -11.83 2.97 12.58
N LYS A 205 -12.98 2.35 12.80
CA LYS A 205 -13.47 1.23 11.99
C LYS A 205 -14.70 1.59 11.16
N SER A 206 -15.37 2.66 11.52
CA SER A 206 -16.60 3.09 10.87
C SER A 206 -16.79 4.60 10.96
N ILE A 207 -17.65 5.14 10.12
CA ILE A 207 -18.06 6.57 10.16
C ILE A 207 -18.57 6.98 11.54
N LYS A 208 -19.14 6.04 12.31
CA LYS A 208 -19.67 6.31 13.66
C LYS A 208 -18.57 6.61 14.70
N ASP A 209 -17.32 6.26 14.41
CA ASP A 209 -16.19 6.52 15.28
C ASP A 209 -15.66 7.96 15.13
N PHE A 210 -16.09 8.70 14.08
CA PHE A 210 -15.78 10.12 13.92
C PHE A 210 -16.65 10.98 14.84
N GLN A 211 -16.01 11.95 15.46
CA GLN A 211 -16.68 12.95 16.27
C GLN A 211 -16.56 14.33 15.61
N LEU A 212 -17.60 15.17 15.81
CA LEU A 212 -17.51 16.56 15.37
C LEU A 212 -16.42 17.28 16.15
N ALA A 213 -15.57 18.03 15.46
CA ALA A 213 -14.50 18.76 16.11
C ALA A 213 -15.07 19.86 17.02
N VAL A 214 -14.72 19.78 18.29
CA VAL A 214 -15.00 20.80 19.32
C VAL A 214 -13.72 21.00 20.12
N ALA A 215 -13.35 22.23 20.37
CA ALA A 215 -12.24 22.58 21.22
C ALA A 215 -12.61 23.73 22.17
N GLU A 216 -12.06 23.70 23.37
CA GLU A 216 -12.17 24.82 24.32
C GLU A 216 -10.79 25.49 24.47
N TYR A 217 -10.76 26.78 24.31
CA TYR A 217 -9.54 27.57 24.49
C TYR A 217 -9.88 28.91 25.15
N GLN A 218 -9.21 29.25 26.24
CA GLN A 218 -9.42 30.50 27.01
C GLN A 218 -10.90 30.77 27.38
N GLY A 219 -11.62 29.73 27.80
CA GLY A 219 -13.03 29.85 28.20
C GLY A 219 -14.02 30.03 27.05
N LYS A 220 -13.58 29.88 25.80
CA LYS A 220 -14.40 29.94 24.59
C LYS A 220 -14.45 28.58 23.91
N THR A 221 -15.66 28.14 23.54
CA THR A 221 -15.89 26.92 22.77
C THR A 221 -15.82 27.24 21.27
N TYR A 222 -15.05 26.44 20.54
CA TYR A 222 -14.93 26.45 19.09
C TYR A 222 -15.50 25.14 18.57
N ALA A 223 -16.46 25.20 17.68
CA ALA A 223 -17.07 24.02 17.05
C ALA A 223 -17.18 24.25 15.54
N ILE A 224 -17.25 23.15 14.78
CA ILE A 224 -17.51 23.24 13.35
C ILE A 224 -18.91 23.80 13.10
N GLU A 225 -19.04 24.68 12.10
CA GLU A 225 -20.32 25.35 11.79
C GLU A 225 -21.29 24.44 11.02
N ARG A 226 -20.77 23.51 10.22
CA ARG A 226 -21.58 22.52 9.48
C ARG A 226 -21.10 21.10 9.68
N LYS A 227 -22.03 20.16 9.63
CA LYS A 227 -21.69 18.74 9.62
C LYS A 227 -21.19 18.31 8.24
N PRO A 228 -20.23 17.37 8.17
CA PRO A 228 -19.86 16.75 6.91
C PRO A 228 -21.05 16.09 6.20
N THR A 229 -21.06 16.15 4.89
CA THR A 229 -22.01 15.39 4.06
C THR A 229 -21.71 13.88 4.10
N ALA A 230 -22.63 13.06 3.64
CA ALA A 230 -22.41 11.62 3.56
C ALA A 230 -21.21 11.27 2.66
N GLN A 231 -20.96 12.04 1.60
CA GLN A 231 -19.79 11.84 0.73
C GLN A 231 -18.49 12.23 1.44
N GLU A 232 -18.46 13.35 2.13
CA GLU A 232 -17.29 13.76 2.92
C GLU A 232 -16.95 12.75 4.03
N TYR A 233 -17.94 12.15 4.67
CA TYR A 233 -17.68 11.07 5.62
C TYR A 233 -17.09 9.83 4.95
N ARG A 234 -17.53 9.45 3.75
CA ARG A 234 -16.90 8.35 2.98
C ARG A 234 -15.46 8.68 2.62
N ASP A 235 -15.22 9.90 2.16
CA ASP A 235 -13.86 10.36 1.80
C ASP A 235 -12.94 10.44 3.01
N LEU A 236 -13.43 10.93 4.16
CA LEU A 236 -12.68 10.93 5.42
C LEU A 236 -12.31 9.52 5.86
N MET A 237 -13.25 8.56 5.78
CA MET A 237 -12.96 7.16 6.11
C MET A 237 -11.94 6.55 5.15
N PHE A 238 -12.10 6.77 3.85
CA PHE A 238 -11.14 6.32 2.84
C PHE A 238 -9.73 6.92 3.11
N GLY A 239 -9.65 8.23 3.33
CA GLY A 239 -8.38 8.90 3.66
C GLY A 239 -7.75 8.33 4.92
N TRP A 240 -8.53 8.11 5.99
CA TRP A 240 -8.05 7.50 7.23
C TRP A 240 -7.52 6.07 7.02
N GLN A 241 -8.16 5.30 6.17
CA GLN A 241 -7.72 3.95 5.82
C GLN A 241 -6.40 3.96 5.04
N VAL A 242 -6.26 4.88 4.07
CA VAL A 242 -5.02 5.06 3.29
C VAL A 242 -3.88 5.54 4.18
N GLU A 243 -4.15 6.43 5.14
CA GLU A 243 -3.17 7.00 6.07
C GLU A 243 -2.41 5.93 6.88
N GLN A 244 -2.99 4.73 7.05
CA GLN A 244 -2.33 3.63 7.75
C GLN A 244 -1.03 3.16 7.06
N GLY A 245 -0.85 3.45 5.79
CA GLY A 245 0.35 3.12 5.02
C GLY A 245 1.22 4.33 4.65
N VAL A 246 1.02 5.49 5.29
CA VAL A 246 1.78 6.72 4.98
C VAL A 246 2.75 7.06 6.09
N THR A 247 3.97 7.37 5.72
CA THR A 247 5.04 7.71 6.68
C THR A 247 4.82 9.11 7.29
N SER A 248 4.84 9.18 8.61
CA SER A 248 4.65 10.41 9.41
C SER A 248 5.88 11.37 9.31
N ASN A 249 5.69 12.71 9.39
CA ASN A 249 4.41 13.38 9.40
C ASN A 249 3.75 13.25 8.03
N SER A 250 2.42 13.18 8.01
CA SER A 250 1.68 12.99 6.77
C SER A 250 0.38 13.78 6.75
N VAL A 251 -0.04 14.18 5.55
CA VAL A 251 -1.34 14.79 5.26
C VAL A 251 -1.82 14.28 3.92
N ILE A 252 -3.04 13.75 3.89
CA ILE A 252 -3.68 13.26 2.67
C ILE A 252 -4.91 14.11 2.35
N TYR A 253 -5.05 14.45 1.08
CA TYR A 253 -6.27 15.00 0.50
C TYR A 253 -6.95 13.94 -0.35
N VAL A 254 -8.25 13.76 -0.14
CA VAL A 254 -9.06 12.76 -0.83
C VAL A 254 -10.34 13.38 -1.40
N LYS A 255 -10.82 12.83 -2.50
CA LYS A 255 -12.07 13.22 -3.12
C LYS A 255 -12.66 12.05 -3.89
N ASP A 256 -13.93 11.78 -3.67
CA ASP A 256 -14.70 10.76 -4.38
C ASP A 256 -14.03 9.37 -4.41
N GLY A 257 -13.44 8.97 -3.26
CA GLY A 257 -12.75 7.69 -3.10
C GLY A 257 -11.41 7.60 -3.83
N VAL A 258 -10.76 8.74 -4.09
CA VAL A 258 -9.45 8.85 -4.73
C VAL A 258 -8.53 9.75 -3.91
N THR A 259 -7.27 9.39 -3.74
CA THR A 259 -6.26 10.30 -3.22
C THR A 259 -5.93 11.37 -4.27
N VAL A 260 -5.97 12.63 -3.88
CA VAL A 260 -5.68 13.75 -4.80
C VAL A 260 -4.39 14.49 -4.47
N GLY A 261 -3.86 14.28 -3.27
CA GLY A 261 -2.57 14.81 -2.85
C GLY A 261 -2.09 14.13 -1.58
N ILE A 262 -0.87 13.62 -1.58
CA ILE A 262 -0.24 12.94 -0.44
C ILE A 262 1.06 13.66 -0.09
N GLY A 263 1.11 14.26 1.09
CA GLY A 263 2.35 14.70 1.75
C GLY A 263 2.78 13.64 2.74
N THR A 264 4.06 13.29 2.77
CA THR A 264 4.61 12.20 3.59
C THR A 264 6.05 12.46 3.99
N GLY A 265 6.44 11.94 5.17
CA GLY A 265 7.83 11.89 5.62
C GLY A 265 8.45 13.25 5.96
N GLU A 266 7.64 14.28 6.20
CA GLU A 266 8.11 15.63 6.52
C GLU A 266 8.29 15.83 8.03
N GLN A 267 9.23 16.68 8.43
CA GLN A 267 9.54 16.90 9.84
C GLN A 267 8.50 17.78 10.54
N ASP A 268 7.81 18.66 9.81
CA ASP A 268 6.79 19.53 10.38
C ASP A 268 5.42 19.35 9.69
N ARG A 269 4.36 19.74 10.45
CA ARG A 269 2.97 19.53 10.01
C ARG A 269 2.51 20.52 8.95
N VAL A 270 3.10 21.72 8.91
CA VAL A 270 2.75 22.75 7.93
C VAL A 270 3.38 22.40 6.59
N GLY A 271 4.67 22.07 6.59
CA GLY A 271 5.40 21.65 5.39
C GLY A 271 4.77 20.44 4.72
N VAL A 272 4.37 19.44 5.49
CA VAL A 272 3.71 18.26 4.90
C VAL A 272 2.34 18.60 4.29
N ALA A 273 1.58 19.53 4.90
CA ALA A 273 0.32 20.01 4.32
C ALA A 273 0.55 20.76 3.01
N GLU A 274 1.58 21.62 2.95
CA GLU A 274 1.98 22.33 1.73
C GLU A 274 2.39 21.37 0.62
N ILE A 275 3.15 20.31 0.92
CA ILE A 275 3.49 19.24 -0.05
C ILE A 275 2.21 18.59 -0.59
N GLY A 276 1.27 18.22 0.28
CA GLY A 276 0.00 17.64 -0.12
C GLY A 276 -0.82 18.57 -1.04
N ILE A 277 -0.91 19.85 -0.69
CA ILE A 277 -1.58 20.89 -1.50
C ILE A 277 -0.89 21.04 -2.86
N PHE A 278 0.43 21.21 -2.87
CA PHE A 278 1.21 21.31 -4.11
C PHE A 278 0.95 20.11 -5.02
N LYS A 279 0.99 18.91 -4.49
CA LYS A 279 0.70 17.68 -5.26
C LYS A 279 -0.74 17.67 -5.78
N ALA A 280 -1.73 18.00 -4.97
CA ALA A 280 -3.12 18.03 -5.38
C ALA A 280 -3.35 18.90 -6.63
N TYR A 281 -2.76 20.10 -6.67
CA TYR A 281 -2.90 20.99 -7.83
C TYR A 281 -2.00 20.59 -9.00
N SER A 282 -0.71 20.32 -8.74
CA SER A 282 0.26 20.05 -9.82
C SER A 282 -0.02 18.72 -10.52
N LYS A 283 -0.42 17.67 -9.77
CA LYS A 283 -0.72 16.37 -10.36
C LYS A 283 -2.07 16.34 -11.07
N TYR A 284 -3.03 17.11 -10.57
CA TYR A 284 -4.29 17.28 -11.31
C TYR A 284 -4.07 18.01 -12.64
N ALA A 285 -3.27 19.06 -12.65
CA ALA A 285 -2.89 19.75 -13.88
C ALA A 285 -2.15 18.84 -14.86
N ASP A 286 -1.19 18.04 -14.36
CA ASP A 286 -0.49 17.04 -15.16
C ASP A 286 -1.45 16.00 -15.76
N ALA A 287 -2.37 15.45 -14.95
CA ALA A 287 -3.37 14.48 -15.42
C ALA A 287 -4.28 15.07 -16.51
N LEU A 288 -4.68 16.34 -16.38
CA LEU A 288 -5.46 17.03 -17.42
C LEU A 288 -4.67 17.20 -18.70
N CYS A 289 -3.40 17.61 -18.60
CA CYS A 289 -2.52 17.76 -19.77
C CYS A 289 -2.30 16.41 -20.47
N PHE A 290 -2.04 15.37 -19.70
CA PHE A 290 -1.85 14.01 -20.24
C PHE A 290 -3.11 13.51 -20.96
N LYS A 291 -4.29 13.67 -20.36
CA LYS A 291 -5.56 13.30 -21.01
C LYS A 291 -5.83 14.04 -22.32
N ARG A 292 -5.30 15.23 -22.45
CA ARG A 292 -5.54 16.10 -23.63
C ARG A 292 -4.50 15.91 -24.73
N TYR A 293 -3.27 15.64 -24.38
CA TYR A 293 -2.14 15.69 -25.34
C TYR A 293 -1.33 14.38 -25.41
N GLY A 294 -1.57 13.41 -24.53
CA GLY A 294 -0.84 12.13 -24.42
C GLY A 294 0.41 12.29 -23.58
#